data_da27ac286af822a13eab954632f4bf81
#
_entry.id   da27ac286af822a13eab954632f4bf81
#
_cell.length_a   1.000
_cell.length_b   1.000
_cell.length_c   1.000
_cell.angle_alpha   90.00
_cell.angle_beta   90.00
_cell.angle_gamma   90.00
#
_symmetry.space_group_name_H-M   'P 1'
#
loop_
_entity.id
_entity.type
_entity.pdbx_description
1 polymer ?
#
loop_
_entity_poly.entity_id
_entity_poly.type
_entity_poly.pdbx_seq_one_letter_code
_entity_poly.pdbx_strand_id
1 'polypeptide(L)'
;MPHNSSQVYQPEADTFLLLNAARAEIKPGDRVLEIGTGSGIIAVEMSGVTGVVATDINPHAALCARKKGIDVIRSDLFSGIRGTFDLILFNPPYLPTLPEDRIDDWFEFALDGGVHGRDVIGRFAEGVSRVLAPCGRILLLISSLTGLPEVRDIFSRQNFKSEIVKKEKVEDEKLYVLRIVRKN
;
A
#
# COMPACT_ATOMS: atom_id res chain seq x y z
N MET A 1 1.31 24.69 -22.93
CA MET A 1 0.08 24.22 -22.24
C MET A 1 0.54 23.59 -20.95
N PRO A 2 0.16 24.06 -19.76
CA PRO A 2 0.54 23.37 -18.55
C PRO A 2 -0.20 22.02 -18.54
N HIS A 3 0.54 20.93 -18.53
CA HIS A 3 0.00 19.61 -18.22
C HIS A 3 -0.59 19.68 -16.80
N ASN A 4 -1.91 19.72 -16.72
CA ASN A 4 -2.63 19.57 -15.46
C ASN A 4 -2.64 18.07 -15.08
N SER A 5 -1.43 17.46 -14.96
CA SER A 5 -1.28 16.12 -14.46
C SER A 5 -1.67 16.16 -12.98
N SER A 6 -2.70 15.43 -12.62
CA SER A 6 -3.05 15.25 -11.21
C SER A 6 -1.80 14.74 -10.47
N GLN A 7 -1.33 15.51 -9.47
CA GLN A 7 -0.19 15.11 -8.63
C GLN A 7 -0.52 13.94 -7.70
N VAL A 8 -1.71 13.35 -7.85
CA VAL A 8 -2.22 12.26 -7.03
C VAL A 8 -2.65 11.12 -7.95
N TYR A 9 -2.19 9.92 -7.65
CA TYR A 9 -2.61 8.71 -8.34
C TYR A 9 -4.12 8.53 -8.25
N GLN A 10 -4.75 8.31 -9.40
CA GLN A 10 -6.19 8.08 -9.44
C GLN A 10 -6.50 6.60 -9.24
N PRO A 11 -7.64 6.26 -8.60
CA PRO A 11 -8.03 4.87 -8.39
C PRO A 11 -8.17 4.10 -9.70
N GLU A 12 -7.46 3.00 -9.83
CA GLU A 12 -7.49 2.09 -10.96
C GLU A 12 -7.80 0.65 -10.49
N ALA A 13 -7.66 -0.34 -11.36
CA ALA A 13 -7.97 -1.74 -11.07
C ALA A 13 -7.25 -2.28 -9.82
N ASP A 14 -6.00 -1.92 -9.61
CA ASP A 14 -5.18 -2.24 -8.43
C ASP A 14 -5.82 -1.74 -7.14
N THR A 15 -6.24 -0.46 -7.13
CA THR A 15 -6.90 0.16 -5.98
C THR A 15 -8.21 -0.57 -5.64
N PHE A 16 -9.02 -0.88 -6.64
CA PHE A 16 -10.29 -1.59 -6.41
C PHE A 16 -10.09 -3.04 -6.03
N LEU A 17 -9.06 -3.72 -6.52
CA LEU A 17 -8.73 -5.08 -6.11
C LEU A 17 -8.33 -5.12 -4.63
N LEU A 18 -7.48 -4.19 -4.18
CA LEU A 18 -7.09 -4.06 -2.78
C LEU A 18 -8.29 -3.70 -1.89
N LEU A 19 -9.13 -2.75 -2.32
CA LEU A 19 -10.36 -2.37 -1.62
C LEU A 19 -11.29 -3.56 -1.41
N ASN A 20 -11.50 -4.38 -2.46
CA ASN A 20 -12.34 -5.56 -2.38
C ASN A 20 -11.76 -6.64 -1.44
N ALA A 21 -10.45 -6.75 -1.36
CA ALA A 21 -9.80 -7.63 -0.37
C ALA A 21 -9.96 -7.06 1.05
N ALA A 22 -9.78 -5.74 1.23
CA ALA A 22 -9.93 -5.09 2.52
C ALA A 22 -11.34 -5.23 3.09
N ARG A 23 -12.37 -5.04 2.26
CA ARG A 23 -13.77 -5.26 2.65
C ARG A 23 -14.07 -6.69 3.13
N ALA A 24 -13.39 -7.68 2.58
CA ALA A 24 -13.55 -9.09 2.98
C ALA A 24 -12.79 -9.44 4.27
N GLU A 25 -11.75 -8.68 4.60
CA GLU A 25 -10.83 -8.97 5.72
C GLU A 25 -11.07 -8.10 6.95
N ILE A 26 -11.65 -6.90 6.79
CA ILE A 26 -11.86 -5.96 7.89
C ILE A 26 -12.84 -6.53 8.92
N LYS A 27 -12.52 -6.31 10.19
CA LYS A 27 -13.35 -6.73 11.32
C LYS A 27 -13.75 -5.53 12.17
N PRO A 28 -14.95 -5.55 12.78
CA PRO A 28 -15.31 -4.53 13.76
C PRO A 28 -14.26 -4.46 14.88
N GLY A 29 -13.81 -3.24 15.17
CA GLY A 29 -12.80 -2.99 16.19
C GLY A 29 -11.34 -3.11 15.71
N ASP A 30 -11.07 -3.49 14.46
CA ASP A 30 -9.73 -3.40 13.90
C ASP A 30 -9.23 -1.95 13.94
N ARG A 31 -7.99 -1.75 14.28
CA ARG A 31 -7.26 -0.50 14.01
C ARG A 31 -6.59 -0.65 12.65
N VAL A 32 -6.98 0.18 11.71
CA VAL A 32 -6.52 0.09 10.33
C VAL A 32 -5.49 1.17 10.03
N LEU A 33 -4.41 0.78 9.37
CA LEU A 33 -3.40 1.68 8.82
C LEU A 33 -3.33 1.50 7.30
N GLU A 34 -3.58 2.56 6.55
CA GLU A 34 -3.31 2.59 5.11
C GLU A 34 -2.00 3.32 4.83
N ILE A 35 -1.09 2.67 4.11
CA ILE A 35 0.18 3.24 3.66
C ILE A 35 0.04 3.66 2.20
N GLY A 36 0.43 4.90 1.87
CA GLY A 36 0.30 5.43 0.51
C GLY A 36 -1.16 5.59 0.10
N THR A 37 -1.91 6.41 0.83
CA THR A 37 -3.38 6.49 0.68
C THR A 37 -3.83 7.10 -0.66
N GLY A 38 -2.94 7.82 -1.36
CA GLY A 38 -3.23 8.43 -2.66
C GLY A 38 -4.48 9.32 -2.62
N SER A 39 -5.50 8.92 -3.38
CA SER A 39 -6.79 9.64 -3.41
C SER A 39 -7.58 9.53 -2.10
N GLY A 40 -7.23 8.62 -1.19
CA GLY A 40 -7.93 8.35 0.07
C GLY A 40 -9.17 7.46 -0.06
N ILE A 41 -9.41 6.85 -1.22
CA ILE A 41 -10.66 6.09 -1.45
C ILE A 41 -10.77 4.87 -0.54
N ILE A 42 -9.68 4.13 -0.31
CA ILE A 42 -9.70 2.93 0.54
C ILE A 42 -9.93 3.33 2.00
N ALA A 43 -9.20 4.35 2.49
CA ALA A 43 -9.38 4.85 3.86
C ALA A 43 -10.82 5.32 4.12
N VAL A 44 -11.43 6.06 3.18
CA VAL A 44 -12.83 6.51 3.27
C VAL A 44 -13.79 5.33 3.41
N GLU A 45 -13.66 4.34 2.56
CA GLU A 45 -14.51 3.15 2.59
C GLU A 45 -14.35 2.35 3.90
N MET A 46 -13.11 2.21 4.39
CA MET A 46 -12.84 1.49 5.64
C MET A 46 -13.31 2.27 6.87
N SER A 47 -13.29 3.61 6.85
CA SER A 47 -13.72 4.45 7.97
C SER A 47 -15.19 4.30 8.33
N GLY A 48 -16.01 3.79 7.40
CA GLY A 48 -17.42 3.43 7.68
C GLY A 48 -17.60 2.23 8.60
N VAL A 49 -16.53 1.43 8.84
CA VAL A 49 -16.57 0.20 9.64
C VAL A 49 -15.75 0.35 10.92
N THR A 50 -14.63 1.06 10.89
CA THR A 50 -13.67 1.15 11.99
C THR A 50 -12.81 2.41 11.91
N GLY A 51 -12.00 2.66 12.94
CA GLY A 51 -11.02 3.76 12.94
C GLY A 51 -9.87 3.49 11.95
N VAL A 52 -9.62 4.44 11.06
CA VAL A 52 -8.55 4.37 10.04
C VAL A 52 -7.59 5.52 10.23
N VAL A 53 -6.30 5.21 10.22
CA VAL A 53 -5.21 6.17 10.04
C VAL A 53 -4.59 5.91 8.68
N ALA A 54 -4.37 6.97 7.91
CA ALA A 54 -3.72 6.86 6.60
C ALA A 54 -2.37 7.61 6.60
N THR A 55 -1.47 7.17 5.73
CA THR A 55 -0.22 7.88 5.49
C THR A 55 0.01 8.09 4.00
N ASP A 56 0.74 9.14 3.67
CA ASP A 56 1.29 9.35 2.33
C ASP A 56 2.55 10.21 2.43
N ILE A 57 3.54 9.95 1.57
CA ILE A 57 4.72 10.80 1.44
C ILE A 57 4.41 12.05 0.60
N ASN A 58 3.48 11.89 -0.37
CA ASN A 58 3.04 12.95 -1.26
C ASN A 58 2.13 13.94 -0.50
N PRO A 59 2.50 15.23 -0.39
CA PRO A 59 1.69 16.22 0.31
C PRO A 59 0.32 16.46 -0.34
N HIS A 60 0.22 16.29 -1.66
CA HIS A 60 -1.05 16.47 -2.39
C HIS A 60 -2.02 15.34 -2.09
N ALA A 61 -1.54 14.09 -2.02
CA ALA A 61 -2.32 12.92 -1.62
C ALA A 61 -2.79 13.05 -0.16
N ALA A 62 -1.88 13.38 0.76
CA ALA A 62 -2.23 13.61 2.16
C ALA A 62 -3.31 14.69 2.33
N LEU A 63 -3.21 15.79 1.57
CA LEU A 63 -4.24 16.85 1.59
C LEU A 63 -5.57 16.37 0.98
N CYS A 64 -5.52 15.59 -0.10
CA CYS A 64 -6.70 15.03 -0.77
C CYS A 64 -7.51 14.14 0.19
N ALA A 65 -6.85 13.19 0.85
CA ALA A 65 -7.50 12.28 1.81
C ALA A 65 -8.01 13.03 3.06
N ARG A 66 -7.25 14.01 3.58
CA ARG A 66 -7.68 14.85 4.70
C ARG A 66 -8.95 15.64 4.40
N LYS A 67 -9.11 16.18 3.19
CA LYS A 67 -10.34 16.86 2.76
C LYS A 67 -11.57 15.94 2.73
N LYS A 68 -11.37 14.63 2.72
CA LYS A 68 -12.43 13.61 2.80
C LYS A 68 -12.71 13.16 4.25
N GLY A 69 -12.10 13.82 5.24
CA GLY A 69 -12.33 13.53 6.66
C GLY A 69 -11.48 12.40 7.24
N ILE A 70 -10.42 11.98 6.54
CA ILE A 70 -9.52 10.92 7.01
C ILE A 70 -8.38 11.52 7.84
N ASP A 71 -8.03 10.85 8.96
CA ASP A 71 -6.84 11.15 9.74
C ASP A 71 -5.60 10.73 8.95
N VAL A 72 -4.87 11.72 8.42
CA VAL A 72 -3.71 11.49 7.56
C VAL A 72 -2.45 12.07 8.17
N ILE A 73 -1.40 11.26 8.19
CA ILE A 73 -0.04 11.64 8.59
C ILE A 73 0.81 11.68 7.31
N ARG A 74 1.41 12.84 7.00
CA ARG A 74 2.42 12.89 5.95
C ARG A 74 3.68 12.18 6.44
N SER A 75 4.01 11.05 5.80
CA SER A 75 5.07 10.16 6.29
C SER A 75 5.64 9.31 5.15
N ASP A 76 6.95 9.10 5.18
CA ASP A 76 7.59 8.04 4.41
C ASP A 76 7.41 6.72 5.17
N LEU A 77 6.59 5.83 4.62
CA LEU A 77 6.18 4.58 5.25
C LEU A 77 5.76 4.78 6.72
N PHE A 78 6.52 4.23 7.64
CA PHE A 78 6.22 4.20 9.08
C PHE A 78 6.88 5.33 9.89
N SER A 79 7.54 6.30 9.24
CA SER A 79 8.19 7.42 9.92
C SER A 79 7.16 8.22 10.71
N GLY A 80 7.33 8.33 12.03
CA GLY A 80 6.37 9.03 12.89
C GLY A 80 5.12 8.25 13.29
N ILE A 81 4.90 7.04 12.76
CA ILE A 81 3.78 6.18 13.17
C ILE A 81 4.11 5.53 14.51
N ARG A 82 3.16 5.63 15.45
CA ARG A 82 3.23 5.02 16.77
C ARG A 82 2.03 4.10 17.01
N GLY A 83 2.20 3.13 17.90
CA GLY A 83 1.17 2.13 18.17
C GLY A 83 1.19 0.96 17.21
N THR A 84 0.19 0.09 17.32
CA THR A 84 0.06 -1.12 16.50
C THR A 84 -1.31 -1.18 15.84
N PHE A 85 -1.37 -1.84 14.68
CA PHE A 85 -2.56 -1.94 13.85
C PHE A 85 -2.91 -3.41 13.59
N ASP A 86 -4.19 -3.69 13.53
CA ASP A 86 -4.74 -5.03 13.34
C ASP A 86 -4.83 -5.38 11.85
N LEU A 87 -5.01 -4.36 11.01
CA LEU A 87 -5.00 -4.47 9.55
C LEU A 87 -4.14 -3.34 8.95
N ILE A 88 -3.17 -3.72 8.14
CA ILE A 88 -2.36 -2.77 7.37
C ILE A 88 -2.64 -2.98 5.88
N LEU A 89 -2.97 -1.91 5.18
CA LEU A 89 -3.26 -1.90 3.74
C LEU A 89 -2.14 -1.16 3.01
N PHE A 90 -1.65 -1.74 1.92
CA PHE A 90 -0.61 -1.11 1.12
C PHE A 90 -0.73 -1.46 -0.36
N ASN A 91 -0.94 -0.46 -1.18
CA ASN A 91 -0.72 -0.48 -2.62
C ASN A 91 0.60 0.26 -2.91
N PRO A 92 1.74 -0.42 -2.94
CA PRO A 92 3.04 0.22 -3.12
C PRO A 92 3.25 0.69 -4.55
N PRO A 93 4.17 1.63 -4.80
CA PRO A 93 4.75 1.77 -6.12
C PRO A 93 5.47 0.46 -6.48
N TYR A 94 5.10 -0.15 -7.61
CA TYR A 94 5.56 -1.48 -7.99
C TYR A 94 6.11 -1.56 -9.42
N LEU A 95 6.10 -0.47 -10.18
CA LEU A 95 6.65 -0.48 -11.53
C LEU A 95 8.19 -0.47 -11.47
N PRO A 96 8.85 -1.37 -12.23
CA PRO A 96 10.29 -1.26 -12.45
C PRO A 96 10.60 0.04 -13.18
N THR A 97 11.47 0.87 -12.58
CA THR A 97 11.85 2.17 -13.12
C THR A 97 13.37 2.29 -13.10
N LEU A 98 13.98 2.49 -14.28
CA LEU A 98 15.40 2.71 -14.38
C LEU A 98 15.76 4.14 -13.92
N PRO A 99 16.97 4.36 -13.39
CA PRO A 99 17.38 5.69 -12.91
C PRO A 99 17.26 6.79 -13.97
N GLU A 100 17.50 6.46 -15.23
CA GLU A 100 17.41 7.37 -16.38
C GLU A 100 15.98 7.71 -16.79
N ASP A 101 15.00 6.90 -16.40
CA ASP A 101 13.58 7.09 -16.72
C ASP A 101 12.84 7.89 -15.65
N ARG A 102 13.51 8.22 -14.55
CA ARG A 102 12.89 8.93 -13.43
C ARG A 102 12.53 10.36 -13.79
N ILE A 103 11.29 10.73 -13.50
CA ILE A 103 10.78 12.09 -13.59
C ILE A 103 10.64 12.59 -12.14
N ASP A 104 11.18 13.73 -11.81
CA ASP A 104 11.16 14.27 -10.44
C ASP A 104 9.82 14.97 -10.15
N ASP A 105 8.73 14.17 -10.09
CA ASP A 105 7.41 14.66 -9.70
C ASP A 105 6.69 13.72 -8.72
N TRP A 106 5.64 14.23 -8.06
CA TRP A 106 4.91 13.44 -7.07
C TRP A 106 4.08 12.29 -7.66
N PHE A 107 3.74 12.36 -8.92
CA PHE A 107 3.02 11.28 -9.61
C PHE A 107 3.94 10.07 -9.80
N GLU A 108 5.19 10.31 -10.17
CA GLU A 108 6.19 9.25 -10.31
C GLU A 108 6.43 8.50 -8.99
N PHE A 109 6.49 9.21 -7.86
CA PHE A 109 6.62 8.56 -6.55
C PHE A 109 5.52 7.52 -6.25
N ALA A 110 4.35 7.64 -6.89
CA ALA A 110 3.29 6.67 -6.76
C ALA A 110 3.50 5.41 -7.62
N LEU A 111 4.45 5.44 -8.56
CA LEU A 111 4.68 4.38 -9.54
C LEU A 111 6.06 3.74 -9.39
N ASP A 112 7.10 4.53 -9.06
CA ASP A 112 8.51 4.08 -9.01
C ASP A 112 8.76 3.10 -7.87
N GLY A 113 8.82 1.82 -8.21
CA GLY A 113 9.19 0.74 -7.29
C GLY A 113 10.70 0.43 -7.28
N GLY A 114 11.53 1.26 -7.92
CA GLY A 114 12.95 1.00 -8.14
C GLY A 114 13.22 0.05 -9.31
N VAL A 115 14.48 -0.25 -9.55
CA VAL A 115 14.94 -1.04 -10.72
C VAL A 115 14.18 -2.35 -10.92
N HIS A 116 13.74 -2.97 -9.83
CA HIS A 116 13.00 -4.23 -9.86
C HIS A 116 11.54 -4.11 -9.37
N GLY A 117 11.03 -2.91 -9.17
CA GLY A 117 9.68 -2.69 -8.64
C GLY A 117 9.50 -3.15 -7.18
N ARG A 118 10.57 -3.29 -6.39
CA ARG A 118 10.55 -3.90 -5.05
C ARG A 118 11.22 -3.10 -3.95
N ASP A 119 11.84 -1.96 -4.27
CA ASP A 119 12.65 -1.23 -3.29
C ASP A 119 11.79 -0.72 -2.12
N VAL A 120 10.62 -0.18 -2.43
CA VAL A 120 9.67 0.31 -1.41
C VAL A 120 9.05 -0.86 -0.62
N ILE A 121 8.77 -1.99 -1.29
CA ILE A 121 8.26 -3.21 -0.65
C ILE A 121 9.30 -3.77 0.33
N GLY A 122 10.57 -3.76 0.00
CA GLY A 122 11.66 -4.19 0.89
C GLY A 122 11.72 -3.35 2.16
N ARG A 123 11.75 -2.02 2.03
CA ARG A 123 11.73 -1.08 3.15
C ARG A 123 10.47 -1.23 4.03
N PHE A 124 9.33 -1.46 3.40
CA PHE A 124 8.09 -1.74 4.12
C PHE A 124 8.21 -3.03 4.95
N ALA A 125 8.69 -4.13 4.36
CA ALA A 125 8.83 -5.41 5.05
C ALA A 125 9.78 -5.33 6.26
N GLU A 126 10.85 -4.56 6.17
CA GLU A 126 11.80 -4.32 7.28
C GLU A 126 11.16 -3.57 8.46
N GLY A 127 10.28 -2.60 8.16
CA GLY A 127 9.69 -1.72 9.18
C GLY A 127 8.38 -2.20 9.78
N VAL A 128 7.62 -3.04 9.07
CA VAL A 128 6.21 -3.33 9.40
C VAL A 128 6.01 -4.07 10.72
N SER A 129 6.99 -4.88 11.15
CA SER A 129 6.93 -5.59 12.44
C SER A 129 6.69 -4.67 13.62
N ARG A 130 7.19 -3.44 13.57
CA ARG A 130 7.07 -2.46 14.66
C ARG A 130 5.64 -1.98 14.88
N VAL A 131 4.85 -1.93 13.81
CA VAL A 131 3.50 -1.36 13.81
C VAL A 131 2.39 -2.39 13.60
N LEU A 132 2.72 -3.65 13.30
CA LEU A 132 1.73 -4.72 13.16
C LEU A 132 1.42 -5.32 14.53
N ALA A 133 0.15 -5.38 14.91
CA ALA A 133 -0.31 -6.06 16.11
C ALA A 133 0.10 -7.56 16.11
N PRO A 134 0.18 -8.23 17.27
CA PRO A 134 0.61 -9.64 17.35
C PRO A 134 -0.19 -10.58 16.43
N CYS A 135 -1.51 -10.42 16.39
CA CYS A 135 -2.42 -11.18 15.50
C CYS A 135 -2.85 -10.36 14.28
N GLY A 136 -2.14 -9.28 13.97
CA GLY A 136 -2.43 -8.42 12.85
C GLY A 136 -2.10 -9.07 11.50
N ARG A 137 -2.66 -8.49 10.47
CA ARG A 137 -2.47 -8.92 9.09
C ARG A 137 -2.23 -7.72 8.16
N ILE A 138 -1.54 -8.00 7.08
CA ILE A 138 -1.23 -7.02 6.04
C ILE A 138 -1.93 -7.48 4.76
N LEU A 139 -2.54 -6.57 4.03
CA LEU A 139 -2.94 -6.77 2.65
C LEU A 139 -2.03 -5.92 1.77
N LEU A 140 -1.20 -6.61 0.99
CA LEU A 140 -0.24 -6.00 0.07
C LEU A 140 -0.68 -6.29 -1.36
N LEU A 141 -0.87 -5.24 -2.15
CA LEU A 141 -1.04 -5.39 -3.59
C LEU A 141 0.33 -5.51 -4.25
N ILE A 142 0.44 -6.40 -5.23
CA ILE A 142 1.59 -6.52 -6.11
C ILE A 142 1.16 -6.86 -7.53
N SER A 143 2.01 -6.54 -8.51
CA SER A 143 1.88 -6.96 -9.89
C SER A 143 2.73 -8.20 -10.19
N SER A 144 2.42 -8.92 -11.27
CA SER A 144 3.31 -9.94 -11.83
C SER A 144 4.65 -9.39 -12.27
N LEU A 145 4.73 -8.10 -12.60
CA LEU A 145 5.97 -7.39 -12.94
C LEU A 145 6.91 -7.27 -11.73
N THR A 146 6.35 -7.19 -10.52
CA THR A 146 7.11 -7.12 -9.27
C THR A 146 7.79 -8.45 -8.93
N GLY A 147 7.27 -9.57 -9.41
CA GLY A 147 7.77 -10.91 -9.09
C GLY A 147 7.20 -11.46 -7.77
N LEU A 148 6.16 -12.29 -7.87
CA LEU A 148 5.51 -12.89 -6.69
C LEU A 148 6.46 -13.74 -5.82
N PRO A 149 7.34 -14.60 -6.39
CA PRO A 149 8.28 -15.38 -5.59
C PRO A 149 9.25 -14.50 -4.79
N GLU A 150 9.77 -13.45 -5.41
CA GLU A 150 10.74 -12.51 -4.82
C GLU A 150 10.12 -11.73 -3.67
N VAL A 151 8.88 -11.24 -3.84
CA VAL A 151 8.15 -10.56 -2.76
C VAL A 151 7.88 -11.50 -1.58
N ARG A 152 7.50 -12.75 -1.84
CA ARG A 152 7.33 -13.77 -0.80
C ARG A 152 8.61 -14.05 -0.04
N ASP A 153 9.75 -14.08 -0.73
CA ASP A 153 11.06 -14.27 -0.11
C ASP A 153 11.43 -13.07 0.78
N ILE A 154 11.22 -11.83 0.34
CA ILE A 154 11.41 -10.63 1.15
C ILE A 154 10.67 -10.75 2.50
N PHE A 155 9.38 -11.06 2.48
CA PHE A 155 8.60 -11.20 3.71
C PHE A 155 8.98 -12.45 4.52
N SER A 156 9.34 -13.54 3.85
CA SER A 156 9.78 -14.77 4.52
C SER A 156 11.04 -14.56 5.37
N ARG A 157 11.99 -13.74 4.89
CA ARG A 157 13.21 -13.34 5.63
C ARG A 157 12.90 -12.49 6.85
N GLN A 158 11.78 -11.76 6.84
CA GLN A 158 11.29 -10.97 7.97
C GLN A 158 10.34 -11.74 8.91
N ASN A 159 10.37 -13.08 8.85
CA ASN A 159 9.52 -13.98 9.65
C ASN A 159 8.02 -13.85 9.39
N PHE A 160 7.63 -13.55 8.16
CA PHE A 160 6.23 -13.55 7.72
C PHE A 160 5.95 -14.69 6.74
N LYS A 161 4.70 -15.13 6.69
CA LYS A 161 4.15 -15.99 5.65
C LYS A 161 3.07 -15.23 4.87
N SER A 162 2.91 -15.57 3.59
CA SER A 162 1.96 -14.90 2.70
C SER A 162 1.13 -15.91 1.91
N GLU A 163 -0.11 -15.54 1.63
CA GLU A 163 -1.01 -16.25 0.74
C GLU A 163 -1.74 -15.27 -0.18
N ILE A 164 -2.13 -15.72 -1.36
CA ILE A 164 -2.92 -14.91 -2.30
C ILE A 164 -4.38 -14.98 -1.87
N VAL A 165 -5.00 -13.84 -1.56
CA VAL A 165 -6.42 -13.75 -1.20
C VAL A 165 -7.29 -13.20 -2.32
N LYS A 166 -6.71 -12.42 -3.24
CA LYS A 166 -7.36 -11.94 -4.46
C LYS A 166 -6.37 -11.94 -5.62
N LYS A 167 -6.88 -12.12 -6.82
CA LYS A 167 -6.11 -11.97 -8.07
C LYS A 167 -7.02 -11.49 -9.19
N GLU A 168 -6.46 -10.70 -10.07
CA GLU A 168 -7.13 -10.19 -11.27
C GLU A 168 -6.13 -10.14 -12.44
N LYS A 169 -6.60 -10.32 -13.66
CA LYS A 169 -5.81 -10.09 -14.87
C LYS A 169 -6.22 -8.74 -15.46
N VAL A 170 -5.26 -7.85 -15.62
CA VAL A 170 -5.45 -6.53 -16.21
C VAL A 170 -4.48 -6.40 -17.38
N GLU A 171 -5.00 -6.29 -18.60
CA GLU A 171 -4.19 -6.23 -19.82
C GLU A 171 -3.12 -7.35 -19.86
N ASP A 172 -1.84 -6.98 -19.85
CA ASP A 172 -0.71 -7.92 -19.94
C ASP A 172 -0.11 -8.29 -18.58
N GLU A 173 -0.68 -7.79 -17.48
CA GLU A 173 -0.22 -8.10 -16.12
C GLU A 173 -1.27 -8.86 -15.28
N LYS A 174 -0.81 -9.45 -14.20
CA LYS A 174 -1.66 -10.02 -13.16
C LYS A 174 -1.44 -9.28 -11.86
N LEU A 175 -2.51 -8.80 -11.27
CA LEU A 175 -2.50 -8.21 -9.95
C LEU A 175 -2.83 -9.26 -8.90
N TYR A 176 -2.15 -9.18 -7.76
CA TYR A 176 -2.37 -10.06 -6.62
C TYR A 176 -2.51 -9.23 -5.35
N VAL A 177 -3.43 -9.62 -4.49
CA VAL A 177 -3.43 -9.16 -3.10
C VAL A 177 -2.94 -10.29 -2.21
N LEU A 178 -1.86 -10.05 -1.52
CA LEU A 178 -1.28 -10.98 -0.55
C LEU A 178 -1.80 -10.64 0.85
N ARG A 179 -2.33 -11.64 1.55
CA ARG A 179 -2.47 -11.60 3.00
C ARG A 179 -1.16 -12.07 3.62
N ILE A 180 -0.56 -11.24 4.46
CA ILE A 180 0.72 -11.49 5.08
C ILE A 180 0.53 -11.45 6.60
N VAL A 181 1.01 -12.48 7.28
CA VAL A 181 0.92 -12.63 8.74
C VAL A 181 2.25 -13.14 9.29
N ARG A 182 2.51 -12.95 10.59
CA ARG A 182 3.70 -13.51 11.24
C ARG A 182 3.72 -15.03 11.12
N LYS A 183 4.90 -15.62 10.98
CA LYS A 183 5.10 -17.05 11.19
C LYS A 183 4.98 -17.34 12.69
N ASN A 184 4.24 -18.37 13.02
CA ASN A 184 4.17 -18.89 14.40
C ASN A 184 5.46 -19.62 14.76
#